data_3520d1935787529a4256d1e759d3ac70
#
_entry.id   3520d1935787529a4256d1e759d3ac70
#
_cell.length_a   1.000
_cell.length_b   1.000
_cell.length_c   1.000
_cell.angle_alpha   90.00
_cell.angle_beta   90.00
_cell.angle_gamma   90.00
#
_symmetry.space_group_name_H-M   'P 1'
#
loop_
_entity.id
_entity.type
_entity.pdbx_description
1 polymer ?
#
loop_
_entity_poly.entity_id
_entity_poly.type
_entity_poly.pdbx_seq_one_letter_code
_entity_poly.pdbx_strand_id
1 'polypeptide(L)'
;MSLTQIAQIAKLDHTDKQTLDILALYENQIISWLNSKEFHSSHWASKPYVPLLNPDSLDYAFLHPFHAWTLNLPLKHYDFVAFGSKFSGLDIARGYLLACDAHGISHAGSSSCESYMSFYQNLLIYADMKEKDEISSIYLLLDDFVLDNDANKLYSLIDASLALHVVRDPISALCASLCASKLSSDFVFDENSDLQAALQSPNSDINSHLSNIKELFHDGFMFKLLGPSMKNLCLKEYSDFTSEQAFATTSEIASTLGLKAPQNGSFFSGDPQSFAGILPLKIQVNTELCLYLTSVYDTQFGIYKDSDISPAFTLAHSSMRVLLAKPDDALSLLKNKELFAKTKELVELASKKVLELKISPNINETEILEFLLTHNDARKLAKSVLDQHLMLLKQLAPALVQSFSRYQAFELLCAKDM
;
A
#
# COMPACT_ATOMS: atom_id res chain seq x y z
N MET A 1 -30.40 -21.77 -18.45
CA MET A 1 -29.90 -21.61 -17.08
C MET A 1 -30.72 -20.50 -16.45
N SER A 2 -31.23 -20.66 -15.21
CA SER A 2 -31.97 -19.58 -14.53
C SER A 2 -31.03 -18.61 -13.84
N LEU A 3 -31.49 -17.37 -13.53
CA LEU A 3 -30.70 -16.38 -12.79
C LEU A 3 -30.26 -16.93 -11.42
N THR A 4 -31.10 -17.70 -10.74
CA THR A 4 -30.74 -18.37 -9.49
C THR A 4 -29.58 -19.37 -9.67
N GLN A 5 -29.58 -20.16 -10.75
CA GLN A 5 -28.47 -21.06 -11.06
C GLN A 5 -27.18 -20.31 -11.37
N ILE A 6 -27.28 -19.20 -12.10
CA ILE A 6 -26.13 -18.31 -12.37
C ILE A 6 -25.56 -17.78 -11.04
N ALA A 7 -26.41 -17.24 -10.15
CA ALA A 7 -25.99 -16.72 -8.86
C ALA A 7 -25.30 -17.79 -8.00
N GLN A 8 -25.80 -19.03 -7.99
CA GLN A 8 -25.18 -20.16 -7.29
C GLN A 8 -23.79 -20.50 -7.84
N ILE A 9 -23.61 -20.56 -9.16
CA ILE A 9 -22.30 -20.78 -9.82
C ILE A 9 -21.32 -19.69 -9.43
N ALA A 10 -21.78 -18.43 -9.39
CA ALA A 10 -20.97 -17.27 -9.07
C ALA A 10 -20.76 -17.05 -7.57
N LYS A 11 -21.37 -17.87 -6.71
CA LYS A 11 -21.39 -17.71 -5.23
C LYS A 11 -21.91 -16.35 -4.80
N LEU A 12 -22.96 -15.88 -5.44
CA LEU A 12 -23.63 -14.62 -5.14
C LEU A 12 -24.88 -14.85 -4.29
N ASP A 13 -25.29 -13.82 -3.56
CA ASP A 13 -26.57 -13.85 -2.86
C ASP A 13 -27.73 -13.78 -3.88
N HIS A 14 -28.39 -14.90 -4.06
CA HIS A 14 -29.53 -15.04 -4.97
C HIS A 14 -30.83 -14.44 -4.43
N THR A 15 -30.84 -13.90 -3.22
CA THR A 15 -31.97 -13.19 -2.61
C THR A 15 -31.82 -11.67 -2.74
N ASP A 16 -30.61 -11.17 -3.04
CA ASP A 16 -30.38 -9.76 -3.24
C ASP A 16 -30.92 -9.31 -4.61
N LYS A 17 -31.89 -8.37 -4.56
CA LYS A 17 -32.54 -7.85 -5.76
C LYS A 17 -31.55 -7.14 -6.69
N GLN A 18 -30.63 -6.37 -6.16
CA GLN A 18 -29.66 -5.63 -6.98
C GLN A 18 -28.74 -6.58 -7.75
N THR A 19 -28.27 -7.65 -7.10
CA THR A 19 -27.54 -8.73 -7.75
C THR A 19 -28.33 -9.36 -8.88
N LEU A 20 -29.61 -9.70 -8.64
CA LEU A 20 -30.46 -10.32 -9.65
C LEU A 20 -30.73 -9.37 -10.84
N ASP A 21 -30.94 -8.09 -10.60
CA ASP A 21 -31.14 -7.08 -11.65
C ASP A 21 -29.89 -6.96 -12.54
N ILE A 22 -28.68 -7.01 -11.96
CA ILE A 22 -27.43 -7.02 -12.72
C ILE A 22 -27.28 -8.32 -13.55
N LEU A 23 -27.53 -9.47 -12.94
CA LEU A 23 -27.48 -10.73 -13.67
C LEU A 23 -28.48 -10.77 -14.85
N ALA A 24 -29.69 -10.22 -14.66
CA ALA A 24 -30.67 -10.11 -15.71
C ALA A 24 -30.21 -9.21 -16.88
N LEU A 25 -29.51 -8.11 -16.56
CA LEU A 25 -28.96 -7.18 -17.56
C LEU A 25 -27.97 -7.89 -18.52
N TYR A 26 -27.17 -8.83 -17.99
CA TYR A 26 -26.14 -9.54 -18.74
C TYR A 26 -26.50 -11.01 -19.06
N GLU A 27 -27.74 -11.46 -18.82
CA GLU A 27 -28.14 -12.88 -18.86
C GLU A 27 -27.70 -13.60 -20.13
N ASN A 28 -27.97 -13.04 -21.31
CA ASN A 28 -27.63 -13.67 -22.58
C ASN A 28 -26.11 -13.82 -22.77
N GLN A 29 -25.33 -12.82 -22.37
CA GLN A 29 -23.87 -12.86 -22.46
C GLN A 29 -23.28 -13.87 -21.49
N ILE A 30 -23.81 -13.93 -20.25
CA ILE A 30 -23.43 -14.90 -19.22
C ILE A 30 -23.70 -16.34 -19.73
N ILE A 31 -24.90 -16.62 -20.21
CA ILE A 31 -25.26 -17.95 -20.71
C ILE A 31 -24.38 -18.35 -21.90
N SER A 32 -24.13 -17.40 -22.81
CA SER A 32 -23.26 -17.63 -23.98
C SER A 32 -21.84 -17.97 -23.53
N TRP A 33 -21.29 -17.20 -22.60
CA TRP A 33 -19.94 -17.42 -22.07
C TRP A 33 -19.81 -18.74 -21.33
N LEU A 34 -20.65 -19.01 -20.34
CA LEU A 34 -20.59 -20.20 -19.51
C LEU A 34 -20.81 -21.51 -20.30
N ASN A 35 -21.53 -21.47 -21.44
CA ASN A 35 -21.73 -22.61 -22.32
C ASN A 35 -20.68 -22.71 -23.42
N SER A 36 -19.75 -21.75 -23.53
CA SER A 36 -18.74 -21.77 -24.62
C SER A 36 -17.65 -22.82 -24.39
N LYS A 37 -17.09 -23.34 -25.47
CA LYS A 37 -15.90 -24.18 -25.40
C LYS A 37 -14.69 -23.45 -24.82
N GLU A 38 -14.59 -22.16 -25.11
CA GLU A 38 -13.54 -21.30 -24.62
C GLU A 38 -13.56 -21.23 -23.10
N PHE A 39 -14.71 -21.01 -22.48
CA PHE A 39 -14.86 -21.04 -21.03
C PHE A 39 -14.38 -22.37 -20.44
N HIS A 40 -14.89 -23.50 -20.92
CA HIS A 40 -14.59 -24.82 -20.37
C HIS A 40 -13.12 -25.25 -20.56
N SER A 41 -12.42 -24.70 -21.57
CA SER A 41 -10.98 -24.93 -21.77
C SER A 41 -10.09 -23.91 -21.07
N SER A 42 -10.65 -22.83 -20.54
CA SER A 42 -9.91 -21.78 -19.87
C SER A 42 -9.62 -22.09 -18.41
N HIS A 43 -8.62 -21.42 -17.85
CA HIS A 43 -8.35 -21.49 -16.41
C HIS A 43 -9.45 -20.81 -15.56
N TRP A 44 -10.30 -19.98 -16.18
CA TRP A 44 -11.40 -19.29 -15.51
C TRP A 44 -12.43 -20.26 -14.92
N ALA A 45 -12.67 -21.38 -15.59
CA ALA A 45 -13.62 -22.40 -15.12
C ALA A 45 -13.22 -23.05 -13.79
N SER A 46 -11.94 -23.00 -13.42
CA SER A 46 -11.40 -23.55 -12.17
C SER A 46 -11.27 -22.53 -11.04
N LYS A 47 -11.58 -21.25 -11.28
CA LYS A 47 -11.46 -20.19 -10.26
C LYS A 47 -12.52 -20.35 -9.17
N PRO A 48 -12.20 -20.01 -7.91
CA PRO A 48 -13.15 -20.08 -6.80
C PRO A 48 -14.40 -19.19 -7.01
N TYR A 49 -14.21 -18.05 -7.68
CA TYR A 49 -15.24 -17.12 -8.12
C TYR A 49 -15.15 -17.01 -9.63
N VAL A 50 -16.05 -17.71 -10.28
CA VAL A 50 -16.06 -17.85 -11.75
C VAL A 50 -16.47 -16.52 -12.39
N PRO A 51 -15.70 -15.95 -13.33
CA PRO A 51 -16.11 -14.78 -14.09
C PRO A 51 -17.34 -15.10 -14.93
N LEU A 52 -18.36 -14.27 -14.83
CA LEU A 52 -19.62 -14.46 -15.53
C LEU A 52 -19.62 -13.90 -16.97
N LEU A 53 -18.62 -13.11 -17.33
CA LEU A 53 -18.34 -12.67 -18.71
C LEU A 53 -16.91 -13.06 -19.06
N ASN A 54 -16.58 -13.09 -20.35
CA ASN A 54 -15.21 -13.38 -20.79
C ASN A 54 -14.27 -12.21 -20.45
N PRO A 55 -13.36 -12.37 -19.44
CA PRO A 55 -12.50 -11.27 -19.03
C PRO A 55 -11.46 -10.85 -20.08
N ASP A 56 -11.18 -11.74 -21.05
CA ASP A 56 -10.11 -11.52 -22.02
C ASP A 56 -10.60 -10.78 -23.28
N SER A 57 -11.93 -10.70 -23.46
CA SER A 57 -12.56 -9.97 -24.58
C SER A 57 -13.38 -8.76 -24.16
N LEU A 58 -13.47 -8.50 -22.84
CA LEU A 58 -14.29 -7.43 -22.30
C LEU A 58 -13.54 -6.10 -22.26
N ASP A 59 -14.19 -5.05 -22.72
CA ASP A 59 -13.70 -3.68 -22.49
C ASP A 59 -14.14 -3.19 -21.12
N TYR A 60 -13.18 -3.12 -20.20
CA TYR A 60 -13.41 -2.72 -18.81
C TYR A 60 -13.79 -1.24 -18.68
N ALA A 61 -13.43 -0.38 -19.65
CA ALA A 61 -13.73 1.05 -19.59
C ALA A 61 -15.24 1.36 -19.67
N PHE A 62 -16.01 0.45 -20.27
CA PHE A 62 -17.46 0.62 -20.41
C PHE A 62 -18.30 -0.09 -19.35
N LEU A 63 -17.66 -0.74 -18.37
CA LEU A 63 -18.38 -1.47 -17.35
C LEU A 63 -18.33 -0.74 -16.00
N HIS A 64 -19.51 -0.61 -15.37
CA HIS A 64 -19.58 -0.02 -14.04
C HIS A 64 -18.82 -0.91 -13.02
N PRO A 65 -17.95 -0.36 -12.14
CA PRO A 65 -17.14 -1.14 -11.20
C PRO A 65 -17.95 -2.11 -10.32
N PHE A 66 -19.12 -1.69 -9.87
CA PHE A 66 -20.02 -2.55 -9.09
C PHE A 66 -20.57 -3.73 -9.90
N HIS A 67 -20.83 -3.55 -11.21
CA HIS A 67 -21.20 -4.67 -12.08
C HIS A 67 -20.03 -5.62 -12.27
N ALA A 68 -18.81 -5.10 -12.44
CA ALA A 68 -17.62 -5.93 -12.54
C ALA A 68 -17.42 -6.78 -11.27
N TRP A 69 -17.59 -6.19 -10.09
CA TRP A 69 -17.60 -6.92 -8.82
C TRP A 69 -18.67 -8.01 -8.79
N THR A 70 -19.93 -7.66 -9.11
CA THR A 70 -21.04 -8.62 -9.10
C THR A 70 -20.81 -9.77 -10.09
N LEU A 71 -20.23 -9.49 -11.25
CA LEU A 71 -19.94 -10.47 -12.29
C LEU A 71 -18.64 -11.27 -12.05
N ASN A 72 -17.99 -11.12 -10.88
CA ASN A 72 -16.73 -11.78 -10.52
C ASN A 72 -15.60 -11.53 -11.52
N LEU A 73 -15.52 -10.34 -12.10
CA LEU A 73 -14.48 -10.05 -13.06
C LEU A 73 -13.13 -9.81 -12.36
N PRO A 74 -12.03 -10.42 -12.84
CA PRO A 74 -10.71 -10.16 -12.28
C PRO A 74 -10.28 -8.71 -12.52
N LEU A 75 -9.49 -8.15 -11.60
CA LEU A 75 -8.81 -6.88 -11.86
C LEU A 75 -7.79 -7.04 -12.99
N LYS A 76 -7.65 -6.01 -13.84
CA LYS A 76 -6.76 -5.97 -15.01
C LYS A 76 -5.90 -4.71 -14.98
N HIS A 77 -4.95 -4.60 -15.91
CA HIS A 77 -4.13 -3.40 -16.14
C HIS A 77 -3.10 -3.10 -15.04
N TYR A 78 -2.58 -4.13 -14.37
CA TYR A 78 -1.40 -4.02 -13.51
C TYR A 78 -0.38 -5.10 -13.87
N ASP A 79 0.87 -4.85 -13.53
CA ASP A 79 1.99 -5.71 -13.92
C ASP A 79 2.34 -6.72 -12.81
N PHE A 80 2.21 -6.32 -11.53
CA PHE A 80 2.48 -7.18 -10.38
C PHE A 80 1.70 -6.74 -9.13
N VAL A 81 1.83 -7.51 -8.06
CA VAL A 81 1.27 -7.20 -6.74
C VAL A 81 2.40 -6.99 -5.75
N ALA A 82 2.35 -5.94 -4.95
CA ALA A 82 3.25 -5.73 -3.83
C ALA A 82 2.47 -5.83 -2.52
N PHE A 83 2.97 -6.62 -1.56
CA PHE A 83 2.31 -6.81 -0.29
C PHE A 83 3.32 -6.99 0.85
N GLY A 84 2.86 -6.77 2.07
CA GLY A 84 3.60 -6.92 3.31
C GLY A 84 2.77 -6.38 4.47
N SER A 85 3.06 -6.86 5.65
CA SER A 85 2.43 -6.38 6.87
C SER A 85 2.78 -4.92 7.15
N LYS A 86 1.96 -4.24 7.93
CA LYS A 86 2.25 -2.86 8.35
C LYS A 86 3.63 -2.79 9.00
N PHE A 87 4.39 -1.76 8.68
CA PHE A 87 5.77 -1.56 9.15
C PHE A 87 6.80 -2.61 8.69
N SER A 88 6.47 -3.42 7.69
CA SER A 88 7.42 -4.37 7.08
C SER A 88 8.52 -3.70 6.25
N GLY A 89 8.35 -2.43 5.88
CA GLY A 89 9.20 -1.70 4.93
C GLY A 89 8.63 -1.63 3.52
N LEU A 90 7.40 -2.10 3.32
CA LEU A 90 6.71 -2.00 2.03
C LEU A 90 6.61 -0.54 1.55
N ASP A 91 6.42 0.42 2.47
CA ASP A 91 6.40 1.85 2.16
C ASP A 91 7.75 2.36 1.64
N ILE A 92 8.86 1.83 2.14
CA ILE A 92 10.20 2.16 1.64
C ILE A 92 10.35 1.62 0.23
N ALA A 93 10.01 0.35 0.03
CA ALA A 93 10.04 -0.28 -1.30
C ALA A 93 9.19 0.51 -2.31
N ARG A 94 7.98 0.91 -1.91
CA ARG A 94 7.09 1.75 -2.70
C ARG A 94 7.76 3.05 -3.12
N GLY A 95 8.41 3.74 -2.19
CA GLY A 95 9.14 4.96 -2.47
C GLY A 95 10.27 4.76 -3.48
N TYR A 96 11.04 3.70 -3.34
CA TYR A 96 12.15 3.42 -4.25
C TYR A 96 11.72 2.89 -5.61
N LEU A 97 10.57 2.21 -5.71
CA LEU A 97 10.01 1.76 -6.99
C LEU A 97 9.64 2.92 -7.92
N LEU A 98 9.44 4.14 -7.40
CA LEU A 98 9.29 5.35 -8.22
C LEU A 98 10.52 5.62 -9.11
N ALA A 99 11.73 5.23 -8.68
CA ALA A 99 12.93 5.32 -9.52
C ALA A 99 12.89 4.37 -10.74
N CYS A 100 12.02 3.38 -10.70
CA CYS A 100 11.74 2.44 -11.80
C CYS A 100 10.53 2.88 -12.63
N ASP A 101 9.97 4.06 -12.35
CA ASP A 101 8.75 4.57 -12.97
C ASP A 101 7.57 3.59 -12.80
N ALA A 102 7.54 2.93 -11.64
CA ALA A 102 6.50 1.98 -11.24
C ALA A 102 5.61 2.62 -10.16
N HIS A 103 4.31 2.62 -10.39
CA HIS A 103 3.31 3.30 -9.58
C HIS A 103 2.36 2.33 -8.89
N GLY A 104 2.29 2.45 -7.56
CA GLY A 104 1.44 1.60 -6.73
C GLY A 104 0.05 2.19 -6.55
N ILE A 105 -0.95 1.35 -6.71
CA ILE A 105 -2.35 1.66 -6.44
C ILE A 105 -2.76 0.96 -5.14
N SER A 106 -3.03 1.75 -4.09
CA SER A 106 -3.64 1.27 -2.85
C SER A 106 -5.16 1.29 -2.99
N HIS A 107 -5.84 0.44 -2.23
CA HIS A 107 -7.29 0.54 -2.13
C HIS A 107 -7.72 1.64 -1.14
N ALA A 108 -8.90 2.19 -1.38
CA ALA A 108 -9.62 3.02 -0.45
C ALA A 108 -11.02 2.41 -0.28
N GLY A 109 -11.32 1.89 0.90
CA GLY A 109 -12.62 1.30 1.16
C GLY A 109 -12.64 0.56 2.48
N SER A 110 -13.82 0.56 3.14
CA SER A 110 -14.06 -0.14 4.40
C SER A 110 -14.55 -1.58 4.20
N SER A 111 -14.84 -1.96 2.94
CA SER A 111 -15.30 -3.30 2.56
C SER A 111 -14.57 -3.82 1.32
N SER A 112 -14.63 -5.14 1.12
CA SER A 112 -14.05 -5.80 -0.06
C SER A 112 -14.63 -5.29 -1.37
N CYS A 113 -15.93 -5.00 -1.41
CA CYS A 113 -16.58 -4.44 -2.59
C CYS A 113 -16.08 -3.01 -2.89
N GLU A 114 -16.00 -2.14 -1.88
CA GLU A 114 -15.47 -0.78 -2.04
C GLU A 114 -14.01 -0.78 -2.46
N SER A 115 -13.20 -1.66 -1.85
CA SER A 115 -11.79 -1.83 -2.21
C SER A 115 -11.62 -2.29 -3.66
N TYR A 116 -12.44 -3.26 -4.10
CA TYR A 116 -12.43 -3.70 -5.51
C TYR A 116 -12.80 -2.55 -6.45
N MET A 117 -13.86 -1.80 -6.14
CA MET A 117 -14.30 -0.67 -6.97
C MET A 117 -13.23 0.43 -7.03
N SER A 118 -12.56 0.71 -5.90
CA SER A 118 -11.44 1.65 -5.84
C SER A 118 -10.27 1.20 -6.71
N PHE A 119 -9.84 -0.05 -6.59
CA PHE A 119 -8.81 -0.61 -7.48
C PHE A 119 -9.22 -0.52 -8.95
N TYR A 120 -10.43 -0.94 -9.28
CA TYR A 120 -10.95 -0.96 -10.65
C TYR A 120 -10.88 0.42 -11.30
N GLN A 121 -11.39 1.46 -10.61
CA GLN A 121 -11.40 2.83 -11.11
C GLN A 121 -9.98 3.40 -11.29
N ASN A 122 -9.13 3.21 -10.27
CA ASN A 122 -7.75 3.68 -10.34
C ASN A 122 -6.95 2.97 -11.44
N LEU A 123 -7.14 1.67 -11.61
CA LEU A 123 -6.47 0.91 -12.66
C LEU A 123 -6.81 1.43 -14.07
N LEU A 124 -8.05 1.85 -14.32
CA LEU A 124 -8.41 2.45 -15.60
C LEU A 124 -7.71 3.80 -15.83
N ILE A 125 -7.62 4.63 -14.78
CA ILE A 125 -6.91 5.92 -14.86
C ILE A 125 -5.43 5.70 -15.16
N TYR A 126 -4.79 4.81 -14.40
CA TYR A 126 -3.36 4.52 -14.57
C TYR A 126 -3.04 3.79 -15.88
N ALA A 127 -3.96 2.96 -16.39
CA ALA A 127 -3.84 2.35 -17.71
C ALA A 127 -3.81 3.40 -18.82
N ASP A 128 -4.68 4.42 -18.76
CA ASP A 128 -4.67 5.55 -19.70
C ASP A 128 -3.34 6.33 -19.63
N MET A 129 -2.80 6.55 -18.42
CA MET A 129 -1.48 7.18 -18.25
C MET A 129 -0.35 6.33 -18.86
N LYS A 130 -0.42 5.00 -18.68
CA LYS A 130 0.56 4.06 -19.24
C LYS A 130 0.48 4.03 -20.77
N GLU A 131 -0.71 4.08 -21.37
CA GLU A 131 -0.90 4.20 -22.82
C GLU A 131 -0.35 5.49 -23.39
N LYS A 132 -0.30 6.56 -22.61
CA LYS A 132 0.29 7.86 -22.97
C LYS A 132 1.78 7.97 -22.70
N ASP A 133 2.44 6.89 -22.30
CA ASP A 133 3.85 6.84 -21.88
C ASP A 133 4.18 7.79 -20.69
N GLU A 134 3.18 8.13 -19.86
CA GLU A 134 3.39 8.97 -18.67
C GLU A 134 3.98 8.16 -17.51
N ILE A 135 3.68 6.86 -17.47
CA ILE A 135 4.21 5.90 -16.49
C ILE A 135 4.57 4.58 -17.17
N SER A 136 5.56 3.85 -16.63
CA SER A 136 6.02 2.60 -17.24
C SER A 136 5.35 1.35 -16.67
N SER A 137 5.07 1.33 -15.38
CA SER A 137 4.51 0.15 -14.71
C SER A 137 3.49 0.52 -13.64
N ILE A 138 2.53 -0.38 -13.45
CA ILE A 138 1.45 -0.26 -12.47
C ILE A 138 1.45 -1.50 -11.59
N TYR A 139 1.29 -1.34 -10.28
CA TYR A 139 1.13 -2.48 -9.39
C TYR A 139 0.03 -2.25 -8.34
N LEU A 140 -0.57 -3.34 -7.89
CA LEU A 140 -1.48 -3.30 -6.75
C LEU A 140 -0.67 -3.33 -5.46
N LEU A 141 -0.91 -2.34 -4.60
CA LEU A 141 -0.31 -2.25 -3.28
C LEU A 141 -1.32 -2.75 -2.24
N LEU A 142 -0.98 -3.87 -1.61
CA LEU A 142 -1.79 -4.49 -0.56
C LEU A 142 -1.10 -4.30 0.79
N ASP A 143 -1.07 -3.05 1.26
CA ASP A 143 -0.48 -2.58 2.50
C ASP A 143 -1.49 -2.50 3.65
N ASP A 144 -2.76 -2.52 3.33
CA ASP A 144 -3.87 -2.66 4.27
C ASP A 144 -4.73 -3.87 3.91
N PHE A 145 -5.52 -4.34 4.86
CA PHE A 145 -6.19 -5.60 4.75
C PHE A 145 -7.66 -5.50 5.13
N VAL A 146 -8.54 -5.90 4.20
CA VAL A 146 -9.97 -5.96 4.46
C VAL A 146 -10.36 -7.37 4.92
N LEU A 147 -10.94 -7.46 6.12
CA LEU A 147 -11.38 -8.69 6.76
C LEU A 147 -12.91 -8.71 6.90
N ASP A 148 -13.61 -8.70 5.77
CA ASP A 148 -15.05 -8.94 5.75
C ASP A 148 -15.39 -10.33 5.18
N ASN A 149 -16.68 -10.62 5.06
CA ASN A 149 -17.14 -11.91 4.55
C ASN A 149 -16.76 -12.14 3.08
N ASP A 150 -16.49 -11.08 2.33
CA ASP A 150 -16.17 -11.09 0.91
C ASP A 150 -14.66 -11.00 0.61
N ALA A 151 -13.81 -10.98 1.66
CA ALA A 151 -12.36 -10.91 1.49
C ALA A 151 -11.81 -12.03 0.57
N ASN A 152 -12.31 -13.25 0.73
CA ASN A 152 -11.95 -14.36 -0.16
C ASN A 152 -12.28 -14.08 -1.63
N LYS A 153 -13.39 -13.38 -1.90
CA LYS A 153 -13.76 -12.97 -3.26
C LYS A 153 -12.80 -11.92 -3.77
N LEU A 154 -12.59 -10.83 -3.04
CA LEU A 154 -11.68 -9.75 -3.42
C LEU A 154 -10.32 -10.29 -3.87
N TYR A 155 -9.65 -11.02 -2.98
CA TYR A 155 -8.28 -11.50 -3.26
C TYR A 155 -8.23 -12.61 -4.33
N SER A 156 -9.31 -13.37 -4.55
CA SER A 156 -9.38 -14.34 -5.65
C SER A 156 -9.53 -13.69 -7.04
N LEU A 157 -10.00 -12.43 -7.09
CA LEU A 157 -10.11 -11.63 -8.30
C LEU A 157 -8.82 -10.87 -8.63
N ILE A 158 -7.78 -11.02 -7.80
CA ILE A 158 -6.44 -10.49 -8.02
C ILE A 158 -5.54 -11.61 -8.58
N ASP A 159 -4.86 -11.34 -9.68
CA ASP A 159 -3.81 -12.23 -10.20
C ASP A 159 -2.45 -11.81 -9.61
N ALA A 160 -1.93 -12.60 -8.68
CA ALA A 160 -0.62 -12.39 -8.07
C ALA A 160 0.47 -13.26 -8.68
N SER A 161 0.38 -13.59 -9.98
CA SER A 161 1.36 -14.44 -10.68
C SER A 161 2.80 -13.89 -10.58
N LEU A 162 2.93 -12.59 -10.46
CA LEU A 162 4.16 -11.88 -10.18
C LEU A 162 3.96 -11.02 -8.92
N ALA A 163 4.75 -11.24 -7.88
CA ALA A 163 4.56 -10.60 -6.59
C ALA A 163 5.87 -10.13 -5.95
N LEU A 164 5.83 -8.97 -5.30
CA LEU A 164 6.85 -8.48 -4.37
C LEU A 164 6.30 -8.64 -2.94
N HIS A 165 7.04 -9.32 -2.10
CA HIS A 165 6.74 -9.40 -0.67
C HIS A 165 7.87 -8.79 0.13
N VAL A 166 7.54 -7.80 0.95
CA VAL A 166 8.50 -7.15 1.84
C VAL A 166 8.21 -7.56 3.28
N VAL A 167 9.25 -8.05 3.96
CA VAL A 167 9.16 -8.59 5.31
C VAL A 167 10.12 -7.92 6.26
N ARG A 168 9.84 -8.02 7.55
CA ARG A 168 10.69 -7.53 8.64
C ARG A 168 10.57 -8.45 9.83
N ASP A 169 11.60 -8.47 10.71
CA ASP A 169 11.48 -9.08 12.03
C ASP A 169 10.20 -8.56 12.72
N PRO A 170 9.23 -9.42 13.06
CA PRO A 170 7.93 -8.97 13.55
C PRO A 170 7.99 -8.22 14.88
N ILE A 171 8.97 -8.49 15.74
CA ILE A 171 9.16 -7.71 16.98
C ILE A 171 9.65 -6.30 16.64
N SER A 172 10.55 -6.17 15.66
CA SER A 172 11.00 -4.86 15.17
C SER A 172 9.88 -4.11 14.45
N ALA A 173 8.99 -4.80 13.71
CA ALA A 173 7.82 -4.19 13.10
C ALA A 173 6.81 -3.70 14.16
N LEU A 174 6.59 -4.49 15.22
CA LEU A 174 5.76 -4.10 16.36
C LEU A 174 6.35 -2.88 17.08
N CYS A 175 7.66 -2.84 17.30
CA CYS A 175 8.35 -1.67 17.86
C CYS A 175 8.14 -0.42 16.99
N ALA A 176 8.31 -0.56 15.68
CA ALA A 176 8.08 0.55 14.75
C ALA A 176 6.63 1.06 14.82
N SER A 177 5.64 0.17 14.97
CA SER A 177 4.23 0.56 15.09
C SER A 177 3.94 1.36 16.36
N LEU A 178 4.62 1.01 17.47
CA LEU A 178 4.53 1.70 18.76
C LEU A 178 5.25 3.05 18.77
N CYS A 179 6.21 3.24 17.88
CA CYS A 179 7.00 4.46 17.76
C CYS A 179 6.53 5.40 16.66
N ALA A 180 5.59 4.97 15.79
CA ALA A 180 5.14 5.75 14.64
C ALA A 180 4.37 7.00 15.06
N SER A 181 4.99 8.16 14.94
CA SER A 181 4.38 9.46 15.19
C SER A 181 3.80 10.02 13.89
N LYS A 182 2.68 10.75 13.99
CA LYS A 182 2.05 11.36 12.81
C LYS A 182 1.43 12.71 13.14
N LEU A 183 1.29 13.54 12.12
CA LEU A 183 0.44 14.72 12.21
C LEU A 183 -1.03 14.33 11.96
N SER A 184 -1.95 15.11 12.51
CA SER A 184 -3.36 14.96 12.15
C SER A 184 -3.55 15.23 10.66
N SER A 185 -4.43 14.48 10.00
CA SER A 185 -4.81 14.71 8.59
C SER A 185 -5.35 16.12 8.33
N ASP A 186 -5.93 16.75 9.37
CA ASP A 186 -6.50 18.09 9.29
C ASP A 186 -5.51 19.19 9.67
N PHE A 187 -4.27 18.80 10.02
CA PHE A 187 -3.24 19.78 10.38
C PHE A 187 -2.85 20.62 9.18
N VAL A 188 -2.85 21.95 9.40
CA VAL A 188 -2.45 22.94 8.41
C VAL A 188 -1.33 23.78 9.00
N PHE A 189 -0.22 23.86 8.29
CA PHE A 189 0.94 24.64 8.72
C PHE A 189 0.78 26.11 8.38
N ASP A 190 1.10 26.97 9.35
CA ASP A 190 1.28 28.40 9.23
C ASP A 190 2.53 28.88 9.99
N GLU A 191 2.79 30.19 9.99
CA GLU A 191 3.96 30.79 10.65
C GLU A 191 4.04 30.57 12.16
N ASN A 192 2.88 30.38 12.83
CA ASN A 192 2.77 30.19 14.27
C ASN A 192 2.72 28.70 14.66
N SER A 193 2.71 27.80 13.70
CA SER A 193 2.57 26.37 13.94
C SER A 193 3.77 25.79 14.68
N ASP A 194 3.49 25.04 15.75
CA ASP A 194 4.45 24.21 16.46
C ASP A 194 4.27 22.76 16.03
N LEU A 195 5.10 22.31 15.07
CA LEU A 195 5.06 20.95 14.56
C LEU A 195 5.37 19.90 15.64
N GLN A 196 6.24 20.20 16.60
CA GLN A 196 6.58 19.29 17.68
C GLN A 196 5.40 19.06 18.62
N ALA A 197 4.66 20.14 18.94
CA ALA A 197 3.45 20.06 19.76
C ALA A 197 2.26 19.41 19.02
N ALA A 198 2.20 19.59 17.68
CA ALA A 198 1.16 19.01 16.84
C ALA A 198 1.39 17.50 16.53
N LEU A 199 2.61 17.02 16.76
CA LEU A 199 2.97 15.63 16.50
C LEU A 199 2.25 14.71 17.50
N GLN A 200 1.36 13.90 16.99
CA GLN A 200 0.68 12.89 17.79
C GLN A 200 1.61 11.70 17.97
N SER A 201 2.12 11.54 19.19
CA SER A 201 2.77 10.29 19.56
C SER A 201 1.75 9.18 19.61
N PRO A 202 2.08 7.99 19.12
CA PRO A 202 1.19 6.85 19.27
C PRO A 202 0.99 6.55 20.75
N ASN A 203 -0.14 5.92 21.06
CA ASN A 203 -0.36 5.41 22.40
C ASN A 203 0.70 4.33 22.68
N SER A 204 1.67 4.62 23.53
CA SER A 204 2.75 3.69 23.90
C SER A 204 2.28 2.53 24.79
N ASP A 205 0.98 2.35 24.97
CA ASP A 205 0.44 1.20 25.67
C ASP A 205 0.54 -0.06 24.80
N ILE A 206 1.50 -0.89 25.14
CA ILE A 206 1.76 -2.17 24.47
C ILE A 206 0.51 -3.06 24.46
N ASN A 207 -0.28 -3.08 25.53
CA ASN A 207 -1.51 -3.89 25.60
C ASN A 207 -2.53 -3.47 24.54
N SER A 208 -2.73 -2.17 24.38
CA SER A 208 -3.65 -1.63 23.36
C SER A 208 -3.22 -2.03 21.95
N HIS A 209 -1.91 -1.97 21.63
CA HIS A 209 -1.38 -2.40 20.34
C HIS A 209 -1.47 -3.91 20.15
N LEU A 210 -1.21 -4.70 21.18
CA LEU A 210 -1.31 -6.16 21.10
C LEU A 210 -2.76 -6.63 20.94
N SER A 211 -3.76 -5.90 21.44
CA SER A 211 -5.16 -6.24 21.17
C SER A 211 -5.50 -6.20 19.68
N ASN A 212 -4.82 -5.34 18.90
CA ASN A 212 -4.99 -5.17 17.46
C ASN A 212 -3.85 -5.81 16.63
N ILE A 213 -3.04 -6.68 17.24
CA ILE A 213 -1.87 -7.29 16.61
C ILE A 213 -2.19 -8.03 15.30
N LYS A 214 -3.41 -8.56 15.16
CA LYS A 214 -3.87 -9.23 13.93
C LYS A 214 -3.98 -8.27 12.73
N GLU A 215 -4.23 -6.99 12.98
CA GLU A 215 -4.28 -5.96 11.94
C GLU A 215 -2.89 -5.55 11.46
N LEU A 216 -1.86 -5.79 12.29
CA LEU A 216 -0.47 -5.53 11.93
C LEU A 216 0.13 -6.68 11.13
N PHE A 217 -0.23 -7.93 11.46
CA PHE A 217 0.44 -9.13 10.96
C PHE A 217 -0.55 -10.05 10.23
N HIS A 218 -0.64 -9.90 8.91
CA HIS A 218 -1.61 -10.61 8.07
C HIS A 218 -0.98 -11.39 6.88
N ASP A 219 0.34 -11.43 6.75
CA ASP A 219 0.99 -12.06 5.59
C ASP A 219 0.61 -13.53 5.42
N GLY A 220 0.47 -14.29 6.51
CA GLY A 220 0.03 -15.68 6.43
C GLY A 220 -1.36 -15.84 5.80
N PHE A 221 -2.26 -14.88 6.04
CA PHE A 221 -3.56 -14.84 5.40
C PHE A 221 -3.47 -14.42 3.93
N MET A 222 -2.66 -13.39 3.62
CA MET A 222 -2.41 -12.96 2.23
C MET A 222 -1.86 -14.10 1.39
N PHE A 223 -0.89 -14.85 1.90
CA PHE A 223 -0.37 -16.03 1.22
C PHE A 223 -1.43 -17.11 0.99
N LYS A 224 -2.33 -17.33 1.93
CA LYS A 224 -3.43 -18.30 1.76
C LYS A 224 -4.36 -17.90 0.61
N LEU A 225 -4.61 -16.62 0.43
CA LEU A 225 -5.54 -16.10 -0.58
C LEU A 225 -4.89 -15.91 -1.95
N LEU A 226 -3.70 -15.29 -1.99
CA LEU A 226 -2.98 -14.98 -3.22
C LEU A 226 -2.11 -16.15 -3.69
N GLY A 227 -1.63 -16.98 -2.76
CA GLY A 227 -0.70 -18.08 -3.02
C GLY A 227 -1.09 -18.98 -4.20
N PRO A 228 -2.36 -19.36 -4.37
CA PRO A 228 -2.77 -20.18 -5.52
C PRO A 228 -2.50 -19.55 -6.89
N SER A 229 -2.39 -18.22 -6.98
CA SER A 229 -2.05 -17.51 -8.22
C SER A 229 -0.57 -17.14 -8.32
N MET A 230 0.19 -17.15 -7.21
CA MET A 230 1.61 -16.81 -7.22
C MET A 230 2.45 -17.83 -7.98
N LYS A 231 3.23 -17.36 -8.95
CA LYS A 231 4.20 -18.16 -9.69
C LYS A 231 5.63 -17.70 -9.41
N ASN A 232 5.83 -16.40 -9.34
CA ASN A 232 7.12 -15.78 -9.11
C ASN A 232 7.00 -14.80 -7.93
N LEU A 233 7.71 -15.08 -6.85
CA LEU A 233 7.75 -14.27 -5.65
C LEU A 233 9.13 -13.63 -5.49
N CYS A 234 9.20 -12.30 -5.56
CA CYS A 234 10.35 -11.51 -5.16
C CYS A 234 10.22 -11.22 -3.66
N LEU A 235 11.04 -11.89 -2.84
CA LEU A 235 11.04 -11.70 -1.39
C LEU A 235 12.21 -10.80 -0.99
N LYS A 236 11.92 -9.73 -0.22
CA LYS A 236 12.92 -8.80 0.31
C LYS A 236 12.70 -8.54 1.79
N GLU A 237 13.80 -8.36 2.52
CA GLU A 237 13.76 -7.96 3.90
C GLU A 237 13.89 -6.42 4.02
N TYR A 238 13.35 -5.86 5.10
CA TYR A 238 13.48 -4.44 5.45
C TYR A 238 14.93 -3.94 5.38
N SER A 239 15.89 -4.73 5.87
CA SER A 239 17.33 -4.38 5.88
C SER A 239 17.94 -4.25 4.49
N ASP A 240 17.33 -4.86 3.45
CA ASP A 240 17.78 -4.73 2.06
C ASP A 240 17.59 -3.32 1.50
N PHE A 241 16.74 -2.51 2.16
CA PHE A 241 16.41 -1.14 1.75
C PHE A 241 17.21 -0.07 2.50
N THR A 242 18.31 -0.40 3.18
CA THR A 242 19.23 0.63 3.70
C THR A 242 19.79 1.48 2.57
N SER A 243 20.13 2.75 2.85
CA SER A 243 20.62 3.69 1.84
C SER A 243 21.81 3.18 1.01
N GLU A 244 22.65 2.31 1.61
CA GLU A 244 23.81 1.70 0.94
C GLU A 244 23.41 0.59 -0.03
N GLN A 245 22.33 -0.15 0.25
CA GLN A 245 21.89 -1.32 -0.53
C GLN A 245 20.69 -1.02 -1.42
N ALA A 246 19.93 0.02 -1.11
CA ALA A 246 18.65 0.32 -1.76
C ALA A 246 18.72 0.38 -3.29
N PHE A 247 19.78 0.95 -3.87
CA PHE A 247 19.95 0.99 -5.33
C PHE A 247 20.13 -0.42 -5.92
N ALA A 248 20.97 -1.25 -5.32
CA ALA A 248 21.22 -2.62 -5.77
C ALA A 248 19.96 -3.47 -5.61
N THR A 249 19.31 -3.39 -4.44
CA THR A 249 18.06 -4.10 -4.13
C THR A 249 16.94 -3.70 -5.11
N THR A 250 16.75 -2.42 -5.36
CA THR A 250 15.73 -1.93 -6.31
C THR A 250 16.04 -2.37 -7.74
N SER A 251 17.32 -2.39 -8.13
CA SER A 251 17.76 -2.89 -9.45
C SER A 251 17.46 -4.38 -9.61
N GLU A 252 17.68 -5.17 -8.56
CA GLU A 252 17.34 -6.60 -8.54
C GLU A 252 15.83 -6.83 -8.62
N ILE A 253 15.03 -6.06 -7.84
CA ILE A 253 13.57 -6.07 -7.91
C ILE A 253 13.12 -5.73 -9.34
N ALA A 254 13.65 -4.66 -9.93
CA ALA A 254 13.32 -4.25 -11.28
C ALA A 254 13.60 -5.35 -12.30
N SER A 255 14.77 -6.00 -12.22
CA SER A 255 15.13 -7.13 -13.08
C SER A 255 14.17 -8.32 -12.89
N THR A 256 13.82 -8.65 -11.64
CA THR A 256 12.94 -9.79 -11.32
C THR A 256 11.51 -9.55 -11.79
N LEU A 257 11.02 -8.31 -11.65
CA LEU A 257 9.64 -7.95 -11.98
C LEU A 257 9.48 -7.41 -13.42
N GLY A 258 10.57 -7.32 -14.20
CA GLY A 258 10.53 -6.81 -15.56
C GLY A 258 10.30 -5.30 -15.65
N LEU A 259 10.71 -4.54 -14.61
CA LEU A 259 10.53 -3.09 -14.56
C LEU A 259 11.68 -2.37 -15.25
N LYS A 260 11.49 -1.08 -15.55
CA LYS A 260 12.54 -0.18 -15.97
C LYS A 260 13.62 -0.08 -14.88
N ALA A 261 14.87 -0.27 -15.25
CA ALA A 261 15.97 -0.16 -14.29
C ALA A 261 16.10 1.27 -13.75
N PRO A 262 16.38 1.45 -12.44
CA PRO A 262 16.61 2.79 -11.89
C PRO A 262 17.85 3.41 -12.49
N GLN A 263 17.75 4.69 -12.89
CA GLN A 263 18.83 5.40 -13.63
C GLN A 263 19.73 6.22 -12.70
N ASN A 264 19.21 6.70 -11.58
CA ASN A 264 19.88 7.69 -10.75
C ASN A 264 20.12 7.17 -9.33
N GLY A 265 21.39 6.84 -9.03
CA GLY A 265 21.78 6.38 -7.69
C GLY A 265 21.59 7.43 -6.58
N SER A 266 21.62 8.74 -6.92
CA SER A 266 21.41 9.80 -5.92
C SER A 266 19.98 9.83 -5.36
N PHE A 267 19.00 9.26 -6.06
CA PHE A 267 17.64 9.09 -5.56
C PHE A 267 17.61 8.24 -4.29
N PHE A 268 18.54 7.30 -4.14
CA PHE A 268 18.62 6.36 -3.01
C PHE A 268 19.46 6.87 -1.83
N SER A 269 19.98 8.08 -1.90
CA SER A 269 20.76 8.69 -0.81
C SER A 269 19.91 9.14 0.38
N GLY A 270 18.59 9.25 0.21
CA GLY A 270 17.63 9.57 1.26
C GLY A 270 16.88 8.33 1.75
N ASP A 271 16.27 8.46 2.91
CA ASP A 271 15.40 7.43 3.48
C ASP A 271 13.93 7.84 3.25
N PRO A 272 13.13 7.04 2.51
CA PRO A 272 11.71 7.30 2.30
C PRO A 272 10.89 7.42 3.59
N GLN A 273 11.36 6.80 4.69
CA GLN A 273 10.69 6.85 5.98
C GLN A 273 11.04 8.09 6.82
N SER A 274 12.08 8.85 6.44
CA SER A 274 12.53 10.01 7.25
C SER A 274 11.44 11.00 7.59
N PHE A 275 10.41 11.08 6.74
CA PHE A 275 9.29 12.00 6.91
C PHE A 275 7.93 11.29 6.94
N ALA A 276 7.91 9.98 7.14
CA ALA A 276 6.67 9.20 7.21
C ALA A 276 5.78 9.69 8.35
N GLY A 277 4.48 9.86 8.08
CA GLY A 277 3.51 10.39 9.04
C GLY A 277 3.55 11.92 9.24
N ILE A 278 4.54 12.63 8.65
CA ILE A 278 4.68 14.08 8.70
C ILE A 278 4.38 14.70 7.33
N LEU A 279 4.91 14.12 6.27
CA LEU A 279 4.62 14.51 4.89
C LEU A 279 3.54 13.58 4.29
N PRO A 280 2.69 14.10 3.42
CA PRO A 280 2.62 15.49 2.94
C PRO A 280 2.07 16.47 3.99
N LEU A 281 2.72 17.63 4.13
CA LEU A 281 2.31 18.70 5.02
C LEU A 281 1.57 19.79 4.23
N LYS A 282 0.31 20.03 4.58
CA LYS A 282 -0.49 21.10 3.98
C LYS A 282 -0.06 22.46 4.50
N ILE A 283 0.21 23.39 3.59
CA ILE A 283 0.61 24.77 3.90
C ILE A 283 -0.43 25.71 3.31
N GLN A 284 -1.13 26.47 4.15
CA GLN A 284 -2.10 27.47 3.74
C GLN A 284 -1.45 28.84 3.72
N VAL A 285 -1.29 29.44 2.55
CA VAL A 285 -0.70 30.77 2.41
C VAL A 285 -1.74 31.88 2.61
N ASN A 286 -2.93 31.67 2.04
CA ASN A 286 -4.12 32.51 2.20
C ASN A 286 -5.39 31.68 1.96
N THR A 287 -6.56 32.29 1.90
CA THR A 287 -7.84 31.61 1.71
C THR A 287 -7.95 30.84 0.38
N GLU A 288 -7.18 31.22 -0.63
CA GLU A 288 -7.26 30.66 -2.00
C GLU A 288 -6.06 29.76 -2.33
N LEU A 289 -4.86 30.07 -1.81
CA LEU A 289 -3.61 29.39 -2.13
C LEU A 289 -3.23 28.36 -1.07
N CYS A 290 -3.20 27.11 -1.49
CA CYS A 290 -2.74 25.97 -0.70
C CYS A 290 -1.62 25.25 -1.42
N LEU A 291 -0.60 24.84 -0.67
CA LEU A 291 0.56 24.09 -1.11
C LEU A 291 0.71 22.82 -0.27
N TYR A 292 1.45 21.85 -0.80
CA TYR A 292 1.88 20.69 -0.06
C TYR A 292 3.41 20.60 -0.08
N LEU A 293 4.01 20.56 1.10
CA LEU A 293 5.39 20.10 1.25
C LEU A 293 5.33 18.56 1.30
N THR A 294 5.93 17.91 0.32
CA THR A 294 5.92 16.46 0.17
C THR A 294 7.33 15.90 -0.05
N SER A 295 7.46 14.62 -0.34
CA SER A 295 8.72 13.94 -0.64
C SER A 295 8.74 13.41 -2.07
N VAL A 296 9.93 13.29 -2.66
CA VAL A 296 10.13 12.58 -3.95
C VAL A 296 9.73 11.11 -3.88
N TYR A 297 9.62 10.58 -2.67
CA TYR A 297 9.19 9.20 -2.41
C TYR A 297 7.66 9.06 -2.26
N ASP A 298 6.93 10.18 -2.30
CA ASP A 298 5.47 10.16 -2.29
C ASP A 298 4.96 9.70 -3.66
N THR A 299 4.12 8.68 -3.67
CA THR A 299 3.54 8.14 -4.91
C THR A 299 2.70 9.18 -5.66
N GLN A 300 2.07 10.11 -4.93
CA GLN A 300 1.31 11.19 -5.54
C GLN A 300 2.21 12.21 -6.25
N PHE A 301 3.46 12.37 -5.82
CA PHE A 301 4.40 13.27 -6.47
C PHE A 301 4.57 12.97 -7.95
N GLY A 302 4.74 11.69 -8.33
CA GLY A 302 4.91 11.27 -9.72
C GLY A 302 3.71 11.64 -10.60
N ILE A 303 2.50 11.62 -10.05
CA ILE A 303 1.26 11.96 -10.77
C ILE A 303 1.09 13.48 -10.92
N TYR A 304 1.44 14.22 -9.88
CA TYR A 304 1.26 15.69 -9.83
C TYR A 304 2.54 16.47 -10.11
N LYS A 305 3.51 15.88 -10.83
CA LYS A 305 4.80 16.51 -11.15
C LYS A 305 4.66 17.86 -11.87
N ASP A 306 3.59 18.06 -12.65
CA ASP A 306 3.32 19.34 -13.32
C ASP A 306 2.92 20.46 -12.36
N SER A 307 2.57 20.11 -11.13
CA SER A 307 2.32 21.03 -10.01
C SER A 307 3.57 21.32 -9.19
N ASP A 308 4.73 20.72 -9.53
CA ASP A 308 5.98 20.87 -8.80
C ASP A 308 6.59 22.25 -9.06
N ILE A 309 6.64 23.05 -8.00
CA ILE A 309 7.28 24.37 -8.00
C ILE A 309 8.52 24.43 -7.09
N SER A 310 9.03 23.27 -6.69
CA SER A 310 10.21 23.14 -5.79
C SER A 310 11.43 23.95 -6.23
N PRO A 311 11.76 24.07 -7.54
CA PRO A 311 12.92 24.84 -7.96
C PRO A 311 12.89 26.32 -7.58
N ALA A 312 11.71 26.85 -7.19
CA ALA A 312 11.54 28.22 -6.74
C ALA A 312 11.92 28.44 -5.26
N PHE A 313 12.21 27.37 -4.48
CA PHE A 313 12.43 27.40 -3.04
C PHE A 313 13.78 26.81 -2.64
N THR A 314 14.30 27.22 -1.49
CA THR A 314 15.47 26.62 -0.86
C THR A 314 14.99 25.65 0.23
N LEU A 315 14.84 24.38 -0.12
CA LEU A 315 14.34 23.37 0.78
C LEU A 315 15.45 22.82 1.67
N ALA A 316 15.11 22.49 2.91
CA ALA A 316 16.04 22.02 3.93
C ALA A 316 16.62 20.61 3.60
N HIS A 317 15.94 19.82 2.77
CA HIS A 317 16.40 18.50 2.35
C HIS A 317 16.13 18.28 0.85
N SER A 318 17.05 17.59 0.18
CA SER A 318 16.99 17.34 -1.28
C SER A 318 15.83 16.45 -1.74
N SER A 319 15.30 15.61 -0.83
CA SER A 319 14.14 14.77 -1.12
C SER A 319 12.80 15.47 -0.94
N MET A 320 12.78 16.68 -0.37
CA MET A 320 11.53 17.44 -0.23
C MET A 320 11.12 18.08 -1.55
N ARG A 321 9.81 18.19 -1.76
CA ARG A 321 9.19 18.82 -2.92
C ARG A 321 8.02 19.69 -2.48
N VAL A 322 7.71 20.68 -3.31
CA VAL A 322 6.58 21.61 -3.09
C VAL A 322 5.63 21.47 -4.26
N LEU A 323 4.42 21.03 -3.97
CA LEU A 323 3.35 20.89 -4.95
C LEU A 323 2.27 21.94 -4.71
N LEU A 324 1.74 22.49 -5.78
CA LEU A 324 0.52 23.29 -5.75
C LEU A 324 -0.71 22.38 -5.63
N ALA A 325 -1.67 22.76 -4.80
CA ALA A 325 -2.95 22.08 -4.75
C ALA A 325 -3.74 22.19 -6.06
N LYS A 326 -3.50 23.30 -6.81
CA LYS A 326 -4.08 23.54 -8.13
C LYS A 326 -2.97 24.03 -9.07
N PRO A 327 -2.70 23.33 -10.19
CA PRO A 327 -1.64 23.72 -11.13
C PRO A 327 -1.80 25.15 -11.68
N ASP A 328 -3.04 25.58 -11.90
CA ASP A 328 -3.37 26.91 -12.44
C ASP A 328 -2.91 28.08 -11.53
N ASP A 329 -2.69 27.81 -10.24
CA ASP A 329 -2.23 28.81 -9.29
C ASP A 329 -0.74 29.18 -9.48
N ALA A 330 0.04 28.39 -10.24
CA ALA A 330 1.45 28.62 -10.46
C ALA A 330 1.74 29.99 -11.07
N LEU A 331 1.03 30.35 -12.13
CA LEU A 331 1.20 31.62 -12.82
C LEU A 331 0.79 32.83 -11.95
N SER A 332 -0.26 32.69 -11.16
CA SER A 332 -0.76 33.73 -10.27
C SER A 332 0.22 33.98 -9.12
N LEU A 333 0.76 32.91 -8.54
CA LEU A 333 1.78 32.96 -7.50
C LEU A 333 3.07 33.62 -7.99
N LEU A 334 3.62 33.18 -9.13
CA LEU A 334 4.90 33.68 -9.65
C LEU A 334 4.82 35.15 -10.13
N LYS A 335 3.64 35.63 -10.54
CA LYS A 335 3.43 37.02 -10.95
C LYS A 335 3.28 37.98 -9.77
N ASN A 336 2.79 37.52 -8.62
CA ASN A 336 2.59 38.34 -7.45
C ASN A 336 3.82 38.27 -6.52
N LYS A 337 4.72 39.24 -6.65
CA LYS A 337 5.99 39.26 -5.92
C LYS A 337 5.84 39.24 -4.38
N GLU A 338 4.83 39.92 -3.85
CA GLU A 338 4.60 39.96 -2.39
C GLU A 338 4.07 38.63 -1.89
N LEU A 339 3.08 38.06 -2.57
CA LEU A 339 2.54 36.75 -2.25
C LEU A 339 3.63 35.67 -2.38
N PHE A 340 4.45 35.73 -3.42
CA PHE A 340 5.54 34.79 -3.63
C PHE A 340 6.59 34.87 -2.51
N ALA A 341 6.99 36.09 -2.09
CA ALA A 341 7.94 36.27 -1.00
C ALA A 341 7.42 35.67 0.32
N LYS A 342 6.17 35.94 0.66
CA LYS A 342 5.52 35.36 1.85
C LYS A 342 5.43 33.83 1.75
N THR A 343 5.04 33.31 0.59
CA THR A 343 4.97 31.86 0.34
C THR A 343 6.34 31.21 0.53
N LYS A 344 7.39 31.85 -0.01
CA LYS A 344 8.77 31.36 0.08
C LYS A 344 9.22 31.25 1.53
N GLU A 345 9.04 32.31 2.33
CA GLU A 345 9.39 32.31 3.75
C GLU A 345 8.68 31.18 4.50
N LEU A 346 7.38 30.98 4.25
CA LEU A 346 6.57 29.98 4.92
C LEU A 346 6.97 28.54 4.55
N VAL A 347 7.22 28.28 3.26
CA VAL A 347 7.66 26.96 2.77
C VAL A 347 9.05 26.60 3.29
N GLU A 348 9.99 27.56 3.24
CA GLU A 348 11.35 27.33 3.73
C GLU A 348 11.36 27.13 5.25
N LEU A 349 10.50 27.85 6.00
CA LEU A 349 10.30 27.63 7.43
C LEU A 349 9.71 26.24 7.70
N ALA A 350 8.67 25.83 6.97
CA ALA A 350 8.06 24.52 7.10
C ALA A 350 9.08 23.40 6.87
N SER A 351 9.85 23.46 5.78
CA SER A 351 10.87 22.47 5.43
C SER A 351 11.94 22.34 6.51
N LYS A 352 12.36 23.46 7.10
CA LYS A 352 13.32 23.48 8.19
C LYS A 352 12.74 22.88 9.48
N LYS A 353 11.52 23.27 9.86
CA LYS A 353 10.85 22.71 11.04
C LYS A 353 10.60 21.21 10.92
N VAL A 354 10.26 20.69 9.73
CA VAL A 354 10.12 19.25 9.48
C VAL A 354 11.46 18.53 9.70
N LEU A 355 12.56 19.10 9.22
CA LEU A 355 13.89 18.49 9.40
C LEU A 355 14.37 18.52 10.87
N GLU A 356 13.95 19.54 11.62
CA GLU A 356 14.32 19.73 13.04
C GLU A 356 13.45 18.90 14.02
N LEU A 357 12.37 18.25 13.54
CA LEU A 357 11.53 17.43 14.39
C LEU A 357 12.32 16.29 15.04
N LYS A 358 12.14 16.15 16.32
CA LYS A 358 12.72 15.06 17.11
C LYS A 358 11.65 14.00 17.32
N ILE A 359 11.71 12.93 16.54
CA ILE A 359 10.91 11.74 16.74
C ILE A 359 11.76 10.80 17.60
N SER A 360 11.53 10.84 18.91
CA SER A 360 12.20 9.91 19.82
C SER A 360 11.33 8.67 19.97
N PRO A 361 11.87 7.47 19.77
CA PRO A 361 11.13 6.23 20.05
C PRO A 361 10.80 6.21 21.55
N ASN A 362 9.50 6.07 21.86
CA ASN A 362 9.01 6.00 23.23
C ASN A 362 9.22 4.62 23.85
N ILE A 363 9.55 3.62 23.05
CA ILE A 363 9.76 2.24 23.45
C ILE A 363 10.78 1.57 22.52
N ASN A 364 11.50 0.59 23.02
CA ASN A 364 12.44 -0.21 22.23
C ASN A 364 12.06 -1.70 22.24
N GLU A 365 12.70 -2.49 21.38
CA GLU A 365 12.42 -3.92 21.22
C GLU A 365 12.66 -4.74 22.49
N THR A 366 13.64 -4.33 23.33
CA THR A 366 13.93 -4.99 24.60
C THR A 366 12.79 -4.81 25.59
N GLU A 367 12.25 -3.60 25.70
CA GLU A 367 11.10 -3.30 26.57
C GLU A 367 9.84 -4.08 26.13
N ILE A 368 9.64 -4.27 24.81
CA ILE A 368 8.56 -5.14 24.30
C ILE A 368 8.76 -6.59 24.75
N LEU A 369 9.97 -7.12 24.64
CA LEU A 369 10.26 -8.49 25.07
C LEU A 369 10.13 -8.66 26.59
N GLU A 370 10.54 -7.68 27.39
CA GLU A 370 10.35 -7.66 28.86
C GLU A 370 8.86 -7.60 29.23
N PHE A 371 8.09 -6.79 28.52
CA PHE A 371 6.64 -6.76 28.69
C PHE A 371 6.01 -8.13 28.40
N LEU A 372 6.36 -8.74 27.26
CA LEU A 372 5.85 -10.07 26.89
C LEU A 372 6.32 -11.16 27.85
N LEU A 373 7.48 -11.02 28.48
CA LEU A 373 7.98 -11.93 29.51
C LEU A 373 7.05 -11.93 30.74
N THR A 374 6.57 -10.77 31.15
CA THR A 374 5.78 -10.58 32.38
C THR A 374 4.27 -10.72 32.16
N HIS A 375 3.78 -10.63 30.90
CA HIS A 375 2.35 -10.66 30.54
C HIS A 375 2.01 -11.90 29.70
N ASN A 376 1.72 -13.00 30.38
CA ASN A 376 1.52 -14.32 29.75
C ASN A 376 0.41 -14.34 28.68
N ASP A 377 -0.73 -13.69 28.92
CA ASP A 377 -1.85 -13.70 27.96
C ASP A 377 -1.50 -12.91 26.70
N ALA A 378 -0.82 -11.76 26.84
CA ALA A 378 -0.31 -10.98 25.73
C ALA A 378 0.74 -11.77 24.92
N ARG A 379 1.64 -12.50 25.60
CA ARG A 379 2.63 -13.38 24.96
C ARG A 379 1.96 -14.50 24.16
N LYS A 380 0.96 -15.17 24.71
CA LYS A 380 0.21 -16.23 24.01
C LYS A 380 -0.54 -15.70 22.78
N LEU A 381 -1.16 -14.53 22.89
CA LEU A 381 -1.81 -13.88 21.76
C LEU A 381 -0.79 -13.54 20.66
N ALA A 382 0.31 -12.88 21.02
CA ALA A 382 1.40 -12.55 20.08
C ALA A 382 1.94 -13.82 19.41
N LYS A 383 2.22 -14.88 20.18
CA LYS A 383 2.69 -16.17 19.64
C LYS A 383 1.74 -16.76 18.60
N SER A 384 0.44 -16.79 18.92
CA SER A 384 -0.58 -17.31 18.00
C SER A 384 -0.64 -16.54 16.68
N VAL A 385 -0.56 -15.21 16.75
CA VAL A 385 -0.63 -14.35 15.55
C VAL A 385 0.66 -14.45 14.73
N LEU A 386 1.82 -14.37 15.38
CA LEU A 386 3.11 -14.41 14.70
C LEU A 386 3.40 -15.79 14.09
N ASP A 387 2.94 -16.87 14.70
CA ASP A 387 3.05 -18.21 14.09
C ASP A 387 2.23 -18.31 12.79
N GLN A 388 1.01 -17.73 12.76
CA GLN A 388 0.21 -17.66 11.55
C GLN A 388 0.85 -16.75 10.50
N HIS A 389 1.33 -15.59 10.91
CA HIS A 389 2.01 -14.61 10.06
C HIS A 389 3.21 -15.21 9.35
N LEU A 390 4.09 -15.89 10.10
CA LEU A 390 5.34 -16.45 9.58
C LEU A 390 5.21 -17.89 9.03
N MET A 391 4.03 -18.50 9.10
CA MET A 391 3.83 -19.92 8.77
C MET A 391 4.39 -20.29 7.40
N LEU A 392 4.07 -19.55 6.36
CA LEU A 392 4.54 -19.82 5.02
C LEU A 392 5.97 -19.33 4.80
N LEU A 393 6.34 -18.21 5.41
CA LEU A 393 7.71 -17.70 5.33
C LEU A 393 8.73 -18.67 5.95
N LYS A 394 8.36 -19.36 7.04
CA LYS A 394 9.16 -20.45 7.64
C LYS A 394 9.38 -21.62 6.64
N GLN A 395 8.47 -21.83 5.70
CA GLN A 395 8.60 -22.87 4.67
C GLN A 395 9.39 -22.40 3.45
N LEU A 396 9.11 -21.18 2.96
CA LEU A 396 9.72 -20.63 1.74
C LEU A 396 11.14 -20.12 1.96
N ALA A 397 11.39 -19.49 3.10
CA ALA A 397 12.67 -18.84 3.42
C ALA A 397 13.05 -19.06 4.90
N PRO A 398 13.29 -20.29 5.35
CA PRO A 398 13.58 -20.59 6.75
C PRO A 398 14.84 -19.88 7.26
N ALA A 399 15.87 -19.71 6.41
CA ALA A 399 17.09 -19.00 6.77
C ALA A 399 16.82 -17.53 7.10
N LEU A 400 15.91 -16.88 6.36
CA LEU A 400 15.50 -15.51 6.62
C LEU A 400 14.77 -15.40 7.96
N VAL A 401 13.85 -16.32 8.28
CA VAL A 401 13.17 -16.29 9.59
C VAL A 401 14.16 -16.56 10.72
N GLN A 402 15.18 -17.39 10.50
CA GLN A 402 16.25 -17.62 11.48
C GLN A 402 17.12 -16.37 11.71
N SER A 403 17.27 -15.48 10.74
CA SER A 403 18.01 -14.22 10.88
C SER A 403 17.25 -13.17 11.71
N PHE A 404 15.96 -13.31 11.94
CA PHE A 404 15.13 -12.41 12.75
C PHE A 404 15.48 -12.51 14.23
N SER A 405 16.53 -11.81 14.65
CA SER A 405 17.14 -11.96 15.99
C SER A 405 16.17 -11.66 17.14
N ARG A 406 15.27 -10.69 16.96
CA ARG A 406 14.28 -10.31 17.98
C ARG A 406 13.15 -11.33 18.06
N TYR A 407 12.70 -11.83 16.93
CA TYR A 407 11.75 -12.93 16.88
C TYR A 407 12.32 -14.21 17.50
N GLN A 408 13.59 -14.54 17.25
CA GLN A 408 14.24 -15.68 17.89
C GLN A 408 14.31 -15.53 19.42
N ALA A 409 14.60 -14.32 19.92
CA ALA A 409 14.54 -14.06 21.36
C ALA A 409 13.12 -14.25 21.93
N PHE A 410 12.09 -13.82 21.20
CA PHE A 410 10.69 -14.05 21.57
C PHE A 410 10.31 -15.55 21.59
N GLU A 411 10.76 -16.34 20.61
CA GLU A 411 10.55 -17.78 20.58
C GLU A 411 11.17 -18.48 21.81
N LEU A 412 12.36 -18.06 22.23
CA LEU A 412 13.01 -18.56 23.43
C LEU A 412 12.23 -18.20 24.71
N LEU A 413 11.57 -17.04 24.77
CA LEU A 413 10.68 -16.70 25.90
C LEU A 413 9.47 -17.62 25.94
N CYS A 414 8.86 -17.91 24.78
CA CYS A 414 7.70 -18.80 24.71
C CYS A 414 8.02 -20.25 25.06
N ALA A 415 9.23 -20.71 24.77
CA ALA A 415 9.67 -22.09 25.06
C ALA A 415 9.90 -22.36 26.55
N LYS A 416 10.08 -21.32 27.39
CA LYS A 416 10.32 -21.49 28.86
C LYS A 416 9.04 -21.82 29.63
N ASP A 417 7.87 -21.67 29.00
CA ASP A 417 6.56 -21.91 29.63
C ASP A 417 5.96 -23.29 29.26
N MET A 418 6.63 -24.04 28.39
CA MET A 418 6.27 -25.42 28.03
C MET A 418 7.04 -26.42 28.91
#